data_65328a7f2ba64e580ff11b32dbb992c2
#
_entry.id   65328a7f2ba64e580ff11b32dbb992c2
#
_cell.length_a   1.000
_cell.length_b   1.000
_cell.length_c   1.000
_cell.angle_alpha   90.00
_cell.angle_beta   90.00
_cell.angle_gamma   90.00
#
_symmetry.space_group_name_H-M   'P 1'
#
loop_
_entity.id
_entity.type
_entity.pdbx_description
1 polymer ?
#
loop_
_entity_poly.entity_id
_entity_poly.type
_entity_poly.pdbx_seq_one_letter_code
_entity_poly.pdbx_strand_id
1 'polypeptide(L)'
;MKKRRILAVIGMMLFVVSGVFSQELNCNVEINSDKISGTDKGIFTTLQTAITEYMNNTQWGNAQFLANERIECKMFFTISSFDGTTMAGDLQVQSTRPVYNSTYTTTLINFKDSNVEFTYQENEPLVFSENSMESNLTAILNFYAYMILALDFDSFSPNGGQMYYDKAENVVTMAQSSGEKGWKAFEDNKNRSAVLSAFTDNSTKGIRTLLYDYHRKGLDEMVLSPDKGKAVITKSLAVLKQIYDVSPMSVALSMFKDAKLDELVNVYSKSNLTEKQSVYELLYPLYPTERERLDKIKEESTNK
;
A
#
# COMPACT_ATOMS: atom_id res chain seq x y z
N MET A 1 15.58 -54.83 18.34
CA MET A 1 14.91 -53.75 19.09
C MET A 1 15.56 -52.36 18.88
N LYS A 2 16.88 -52.20 18.89
CA LYS A 2 17.55 -50.87 18.67
C LYS A 2 17.28 -50.25 17.28
N LYS A 3 17.30 -51.01 16.17
CA LYS A 3 17.05 -50.50 14.81
C LYS A 3 15.61 -49.97 14.61
N ARG A 4 14.59 -50.58 15.25
CA ARG A 4 13.19 -50.10 15.21
C ARG A 4 12.99 -48.80 15.98
N ARG A 5 13.75 -48.57 17.08
CA ARG A 5 13.70 -47.32 17.85
C ARG A 5 14.38 -46.17 17.12
N ILE A 6 15.46 -46.44 16.37
CA ILE A 6 16.15 -45.41 15.55
C ILE A 6 15.26 -45.00 14.37
N LEU A 7 14.57 -45.92 13.69
CA LEU A 7 13.61 -45.61 12.64
C LEU A 7 12.40 -44.76 13.14
N ALA A 8 11.92 -45.04 14.35
CA ALA A 8 10.85 -44.28 14.97
C ALA A 8 11.28 -42.85 15.33
N VAL A 9 12.51 -42.62 15.77
CA VAL A 9 13.07 -41.31 16.09
C VAL A 9 13.34 -40.50 14.80
N ILE A 10 13.83 -41.14 13.72
CA ILE A 10 14.01 -40.49 12.42
C ILE A 10 12.65 -40.14 11.79
N GLY A 11 11.64 -41.01 11.90
CA GLY A 11 10.28 -40.74 11.47
C GLY A 11 9.61 -39.60 12.24
N MET A 12 9.90 -39.44 13.53
CA MET A 12 9.39 -38.35 14.36
C MET A 12 10.11 -37.03 14.12
N MET A 13 11.39 -37.06 13.68
CA MET A 13 12.13 -35.84 13.29
C MET A 13 11.73 -35.29 11.90
N LEU A 14 11.19 -36.15 11.03
CA LEU A 14 10.72 -35.73 9.70
C LEU A 14 9.32 -35.11 9.72
N PHE A 15 8.59 -35.18 10.84
CA PHE A 15 7.23 -34.62 10.96
C PHE A 15 7.19 -33.21 11.59
N VAL A 16 8.33 -32.62 11.94
CA VAL A 16 8.42 -31.27 12.55
C VAL A 16 8.88 -30.22 11.53
N VAL A 17 8.77 -30.47 10.23
CA VAL A 17 8.72 -29.41 9.23
C VAL A 17 7.25 -29.00 9.09
N SER A 18 6.65 -28.53 10.19
CA SER A 18 5.52 -27.62 10.10
C SER A 18 6.03 -26.41 9.31
N GLY A 19 5.57 -26.27 8.06
CA GLY A 19 5.85 -25.11 7.28
C GLY A 19 5.51 -23.87 8.13
N VAL A 20 6.51 -23.12 8.51
CA VAL A 20 6.31 -21.78 9.04
C VAL A 20 5.76 -21.01 7.84
N PHE A 21 4.43 -21.02 7.68
CA PHE A 21 3.77 -20.13 6.75
C PHE A 21 4.12 -18.71 7.22
N SER A 22 5.01 -18.08 6.51
CA SER A 22 5.37 -16.70 6.77
C SER A 22 4.22 -15.83 6.29
N GLN A 23 3.68 -15.05 7.21
CA GLN A 23 2.73 -13.98 6.88
C GLN A 23 3.44 -12.97 5.99
N GLU A 24 2.71 -12.42 5.01
CA GLU A 24 3.26 -11.52 4.00
C GLU A 24 3.49 -10.10 4.54
N LEU A 25 2.68 -9.68 5.52
CA LEU A 25 2.67 -8.30 6.03
C LEU A 25 3.36 -8.21 7.41
N ASN A 26 4.04 -7.09 7.65
CA ASN A 26 4.46 -6.61 8.96
C ASN A 26 3.78 -5.24 9.18
N CYS A 27 2.55 -5.28 9.66
CA CYS A 27 1.68 -4.13 9.77
C CYS A 27 1.71 -3.53 11.17
N ASN A 28 2.11 -2.26 11.28
CA ASN A 28 1.94 -1.48 12.49
C ASN A 28 0.57 -0.78 12.45
N VAL A 29 -0.27 -1.03 13.45
CA VAL A 29 -1.61 -0.42 13.57
C VAL A 29 -1.64 0.53 14.74
N GLU A 30 -2.12 1.75 14.49
CA GLU A 30 -2.32 2.77 15.52
C GLU A 30 -3.74 3.32 15.42
N ILE A 31 -4.40 3.54 16.57
CA ILE A 31 -5.74 4.15 16.65
C ILE A 31 -5.66 5.41 17.50
N ASN A 32 -5.92 6.55 16.88
CA ASN A 32 -6.12 7.81 17.56
C ASN A 32 -7.62 8.05 17.81
N SER A 33 -7.99 8.14 19.08
CA SER A 33 -9.36 8.41 19.54
C SER A 33 -9.45 9.68 20.41
N ASP A 34 -8.52 10.65 20.23
CA ASP A 34 -8.44 11.86 21.06
C ASP A 34 -9.70 12.73 20.96
N LYS A 35 -10.40 12.66 19.82
CA LYS A 35 -11.65 13.39 19.57
C LYS A 35 -12.85 12.79 20.31
N ILE A 36 -12.74 11.56 20.82
CA ILE A 36 -13.83 10.87 21.51
C ILE A 36 -13.71 11.16 23.01
N SER A 37 -14.77 11.75 23.58
CA SER A 37 -14.87 12.08 25.00
C SER A 37 -15.94 11.23 25.68
N GLY A 38 -15.77 10.98 26.99
CA GLY A 38 -16.81 10.32 27.80
C GLY A 38 -16.94 8.80 27.62
N THR A 39 -15.99 8.16 26.91
CA THR A 39 -15.98 6.71 26.64
C THR A 39 -14.75 6.06 27.27
N ASP A 40 -14.91 4.82 27.72
CA ASP A 40 -13.77 3.98 28.10
C ASP A 40 -12.86 3.76 26.88
N LYS A 41 -11.60 4.13 27.02
CA LYS A 41 -10.59 3.98 25.97
C LYS A 41 -10.18 2.52 25.73
N GLY A 42 -10.58 1.59 26.59
CA GLY A 42 -10.27 0.16 26.49
C GLY A 42 -10.68 -0.44 25.14
N ILE A 43 -11.87 -0.08 24.63
CA ILE A 43 -12.37 -0.58 23.34
C ILE A 43 -11.43 -0.24 22.16
N PHE A 44 -10.80 0.95 22.16
CA PHE A 44 -9.86 1.32 21.09
C PHE A 44 -8.54 0.55 21.19
N THR A 45 -8.12 0.21 22.41
CA THR A 45 -6.93 -0.62 22.64
C THR A 45 -7.17 -2.07 22.20
N THR A 46 -8.33 -2.64 22.53
CA THR A 46 -8.69 -4.01 22.08
C THR A 46 -8.87 -4.06 20.57
N LEU A 47 -9.49 -3.05 19.96
CA LEU A 47 -9.62 -2.92 18.51
C LEU A 47 -8.25 -2.84 17.83
N GLN A 48 -7.33 -2.02 18.35
CA GLN A 48 -5.97 -1.92 17.80
C GLN A 48 -5.25 -3.27 17.83
N THR A 49 -5.36 -3.99 18.93
CA THR A 49 -4.78 -5.34 19.06
C THR A 49 -5.40 -6.30 18.07
N ALA A 50 -6.75 -6.33 17.97
CA ALA A 50 -7.47 -7.21 17.06
C ALA A 50 -7.09 -6.94 15.59
N ILE A 51 -7.02 -5.68 15.16
CA ILE A 51 -6.59 -5.32 13.79
C ILE A 51 -5.12 -5.71 13.57
N THR A 52 -4.24 -5.47 14.55
CA THR A 52 -2.81 -5.83 14.44
C THR A 52 -2.64 -7.34 14.24
N GLU A 53 -3.34 -8.14 15.04
CA GLU A 53 -3.32 -9.60 14.94
C GLU A 53 -3.93 -10.07 13.62
N TYR A 54 -5.05 -9.49 13.20
CA TYR A 54 -5.71 -9.80 11.94
C TYR A 54 -4.79 -9.57 10.73
N MET A 55 -4.18 -8.37 10.65
CA MET A 55 -3.30 -8.01 9.55
C MET A 55 -2.04 -8.87 9.48
N ASN A 56 -1.45 -9.20 10.64
CA ASN A 56 -0.16 -9.88 10.72
C ASN A 56 -0.26 -11.40 10.78
N ASN A 57 -1.42 -11.97 11.11
CA ASN A 57 -1.59 -13.41 11.24
C ASN A 57 -2.41 -14.04 10.10
N THR A 58 -3.12 -13.23 9.31
CA THR A 58 -3.82 -13.71 8.11
C THR A 58 -2.83 -14.08 7.02
N GLN A 59 -3.06 -15.21 6.37
CA GLN A 59 -2.37 -15.60 5.14
C GLN A 59 -3.12 -14.98 3.95
N TRP A 60 -2.53 -13.97 3.33
CA TRP A 60 -3.17 -13.20 2.27
C TRP A 60 -3.04 -13.84 0.88
N GLY A 61 -2.03 -14.67 0.70
CA GLY A 61 -1.72 -15.35 -0.56
C GLY A 61 -0.96 -16.66 -0.35
N ASN A 62 -0.36 -17.15 -1.43
CA ASN A 62 0.43 -18.37 -1.42
C ASN A 62 1.95 -18.09 -1.50
N ALA A 63 2.35 -16.82 -1.53
CA ALA A 63 3.74 -16.44 -1.58
C ALA A 63 4.41 -16.71 -0.22
N GLN A 64 5.62 -17.25 -0.27
CA GLN A 64 6.40 -17.51 0.94
C GLN A 64 7.38 -16.36 1.16
N PHE A 65 7.26 -15.70 2.31
CA PHE A 65 8.16 -14.64 2.72
C PHE A 65 9.04 -15.12 3.87
N LEU A 66 10.29 -14.76 3.87
CA LEU A 66 11.11 -14.85 5.09
C LEU A 66 10.69 -13.71 6.04
N ALA A 67 11.00 -13.86 7.33
CA ALA A 67 10.61 -12.87 8.33
C ALA A 67 11.13 -11.44 8.02
N ASN A 68 12.28 -11.34 7.36
CA ASN A 68 12.90 -10.08 6.92
C ASN A 68 12.45 -9.62 5.52
N GLU A 69 11.60 -10.38 4.84
CA GLU A 69 11.04 -10.03 3.54
C GLU A 69 9.60 -9.54 3.64
N ARG A 70 9.00 -9.62 4.83
CA ARG A 70 7.63 -9.11 5.05
C ARG A 70 7.52 -7.66 4.64
N ILE A 71 6.38 -7.32 4.05
CA ILE A 71 6.09 -5.98 3.59
C ILE A 71 5.78 -5.09 4.79
N GLU A 72 6.64 -4.10 5.02
CA GLU A 72 6.46 -3.10 6.06
C GLU A 72 5.30 -2.17 5.70
N CYS A 73 4.27 -2.14 6.53
CA CYS A 73 3.13 -1.27 6.33
C CYS A 73 2.60 -0.69 7.65
N LYS A 74 1.86 0.42 7.53
CA LYS A 74 1.25 1.11 8.65
C LYS A 74 -0.19 1.45 8.33
N MET A 75 -1.08 1.23 9.30
CA MET A 75 -2.47 1.65 9.30
C MET A 75 -2.71 2.57 10.50
N PHE A 76 -3.05 3.82 10.23
CA PHE A 76 -3.33 4.81 11.26
C PHE A 76 -4.79 5.26 11.17
N PHE A 77 -5.60 4.81 12.13
CA PHE A 77 -7.00 5.20 12.24
C PHE A 77 -7.14 6.46 13.09
N THR A 78 -7.88 7.45 12.59
CA THR A 78 -8.32 8.61 13.36
C THR A 78 -9.82 8.53 13.54
N ILE A 79 -10.27 8.11 14.73
CA ILE A 79 -11.70 8.00 15.02
C ILE A 79 -12.25 9.38 15.36
N SER A 80 -13.24 9.81 14.58
CA SER A 80 -13.88 11.12 14.72
C SER A 80 -15.24 11.07 15.38
N SER A 81 -15.93 9.93 15.32
CA SER A 81 -17.20 9.67 16.03
C SER A 81 -17.31 8.23 16.50
N PHE A 82 -18.01 8.04 17.61
CA PHE A 82 -18.32 6.74 18.21
C PHE A 82 -19.66 6.86 18.98
N ASP A 83 -20.61 5.99 18.69
CA ASP A 83 -21.94 5.97 19.31
C ASP A 83 -22.15 4.84 20.32
N GLY A 84 -21.10 4.10 20.65
CA GLY A 84 -21.12 2.92 21.51
C GLY A 84 -20.91 1.61 20.75
N THR A 85 -21.11 1.58 19.44
CA THR A 85 -20.89 0.43 18.57
C THR A 85 -20.29 0.81 17.22
N THR A 86 -20.76 1.88 16.61
CA THR A 86 -20.33 2.36 15.29
C THR A 86 -19.20 3.39 15.45
N MET A 87 -18.14 3.18 14.74
CA MET A 87 -16.98 4.08 14.65
C MET A 87 -16.87 4.65 13.25
N ALA A 88 -16.66 5.97 13.13
CA ALA A 88 -16.36 6.61 11.86
C ALA A 88 -15.14 7.51 11.97
N GLY A 89 -14.42 7.66 10.86
CA GLY A 89 -13.20 8.46 10.82
C GLY A 89 -12.42 8.31 9.53
N ASP A 90 -11.12 8.51 9.65
CA ASP A 90 -10.15 8.40 8.55
C ASP A 90 -9.19 7.23 8.81
N LEU A 91 -8.72 6.61 7.72
CA LEU A 91 -7.64 5.63 7.74
C LEU A 91 -6.50 6.10 6.83
N GLN A 92 -5.30 6.29 7.41
CA GLN A 92 -4.08 6.47 6.65
C GLN A 92 -3.41 5.12 6.44
N VAL A 93 -3.19 4.74 5.18
CA VAL A 93 -2.48 3.51 4.80
C VAL A 93 -1.14 3.86 4.17
N GLN A 94 -0.08 3.24 4.66
CA GLN A 94 1.26 3.41 4.13
C GLN A 94 1.96 2.05 4.00
N SER A 95 2.68 1.83 2.91
CA SER A 95 3.63 0.74 2.80
C SER A 95 4.92 1.19 2.13
N THR A 96 6.00 0.50 2.46
CA THR A 96 7.34 0.77 1.94
C THR A 96 8.01 -0.52 1.49
N ARG A 97 8.97 -0.39 0.58
CA ARG A 97 9.87 -1.48 0.22
C ARG A 97 11.34 -1.04 0.29
N PRO A 98 12.27 -1.95 0.60
CA PRO A 98 13.69 -1.66 0.49
C PRO A 98 14.10 -1.51 -0.98
N VAL A 99 14.99 -0.56 -1.27
CA VAL A 99 15.67 -0.47 -2.55
C VAL A 99 16.84 -1.45 -2.56
N TYR A 100 16.97 -2.23 -3.64
CA TYR A 100 17.97 -3.29 -3.77
C TYR A 100 19.38 -2.80 -3.45
N ASN A 101 20.08 -3.57 -2.61
CA ASN A 101 21.46 -3.31 -2.20
C ASN A 101 21.70 -1.88 -1.61
N SER A 102 20.70 -1.35 -0.90
CA SER A 102 20.71 -0.02 -0.28
C SER A 102 20.08 -0.09 1.11
N THR A 103 20.36 0.89 1.94
CA THR A 103 19.64 1.12 3.21
C THR A 103 18.41 1.99 3.05
N TYR A 104 18.14 2.47 1.84
CA TYR A 104 17.00 3.31 1.53
C TYR A 104 15.73 2.48 1.36
N THR A 105 14.63 2.97 1.93
CA THR A 105 13.28 2.42 1.72
C THR A 105 12.44 3.43 0.95
N THR A 106 11.72 2.96 -0.06
CA THR A 106 10.85 3.77 -0.91
C THR A 106 9.38 3.51 -0.57
N THR A 107 8.56 4.56 -0.56
CA THR A 107 7.13 4.44 -0.29
C THR A 107 6.38 3.92 -1.51
N LEU A 108 5.59 2.87 -1.35
CA LEU A 108 4.72 2.33 -2.42
C LEU A 108 3.34 2.96 -2.39
N ILE A 109 2.74 3.07 -1.21
CA ILE A 109 1.45 3.72 -0.98
C ILE A 109 1.56 4.66 0.21
N ASN A 110 0.93 5.82 0.09
CA ASN A 110 0.65 6.75 1.17
C ASN A 110 -0.72 7.38 0.87
N PHE A 111 -1.78 6.76 1.38
CA PHE A 111 -3.16 7.08 1.00
C PHE A 111 -4.02 7.30 2.23
N LYS A 112 -4.86 8.34 2.17
CA LYS A 112 -5.85 8.65 3.21
C LYS A 112 -7.25 8.29 2.68
N ASP A 113 -7.89 7.29 3.29
CA ASP A 113 -9.30 6.95 3.12
C ASP A 113 -10.14 7.70 4.15
N SER A 114 -10.98 8.60 3.69
CA SER A 114 -11.91 9.38 4.54
C SER A 114 -13.33 8.79 4.59
N ASN A 115 -13.52 7.60 4.01
CA ASN A 115 -14.79 6.90 3.95
C ASN A 115 -14.84 5.69 4.89
N VAL A 116 -14.22 5.79 6.08
CA VAL A 116 -14.16 4.71 7.05
C VAL A 116 -15.32 4.83 8.04
N GLU A 117 -16.17 3.82 8.05
CA GLU A 117 -17.25 3.64 9.02
C GLU A 117 -17.44 2.14 9.23
N PHE A 118 -17.51 1.68 10.49
CA PHE A 118 -17.67 0.27 10.80
C PHE A 118 -18.23 0.09 12.23
N THR A 119 -18.82 -1.07 12.49
CA THR A 119 -19.22 -1.48 13.83
C THR A 119 -18.13 -2.38 14.43
N TYR A 120 -17.93 -2.27 15.76
CA TYR A 120 -17.06 -3.15 16.51
C TYR A 120 -17.56 -3.25 17.96
N GLN A 121 -17.60 -4.46 18.49
CA GLN A 121 -17.85 -4.72 19.91
C GLN A 121 -16.56 -5.15 20.59
N GLU A 122 -16.37 -4.73 21.82
CA GLU A 122 -15.16 -5.05 22.58
C GLU A 122 -14.94 -6.56 22.67
N ASN A 123 -13.71 -6.99 22.34
CA ASN A 123 -13.30 -8.40 22.24
C ASN A 123 -14.00 -9.21 21.12
N GLU A 124 -14.67 -8.58 20.17
CA GLU A 124 -15.20 -9.26 19.00
C GLU A 124 -14.04 -9.78 18.13
N PRO A 125 -14.01 -11.09 17.80
CA PRO A 125 -12.98 -11.63 16.93
C PRO A 125 -13.18 -11.17 15.49
N LEU A 126 -12.11 -10.72 14.83
CA LEU A 126 -12.13 -10.43 13.40
C LEU A 126 -11.91 -11.74 12.63
N VAL A 127 -12.89 -12.12 11.80
CA VAL A 127 -12.86 -13.36 11.03
C VAL A 127 -12.51 -13.07 9.58
N PHE A 128 -11.47 -13.75 9.06
CA PHE A 128 -11.08 -13.64 7.66
C PHE A 128 -11.93 -14.57 6.78
N SER A 129 -12.44 -14.02 5.67
CA SER A 129 -13.05 -14.80 4.60
C SER A 129 -12.72 -14.16 3.24
N GLU A 130 -12.34 -14.98 2.27
CA GLU A 130 -12.15 -14.55 0.88
C GLU A 130 -13.49 -14.46 0.12
N ASN A 131 -14.52 -15.20 0.57
CA ASN A 131 -15.75 -15.44 -0.20
C ASN A 131 -16.98 -14.75 0.41
N SER A 132 -16.84 -14.12 1.57
CA SER A 132 -17.94 -13.42 2.24
C SER A 132 -17.44 -12.15 2.92
N MET A 133 -18.32 -11.18 3.04
CA MET A 133 -18.10 -9.97 3.81
C MET A 133 -18.64 -10.17 5.22
N GLU A 134 -17.74 -10.45 6.18
CA GLU A 134 -18.12 -10.68 7.58
C GLU A 134 -18.51 -9.37 8.30
N SER A 135 -17.76 -8.30 8.02
CA SER A 135 -18.04 -6.94 8.51
C SER A 135 -17.44 -5.90 7.57
N ASN A 136 -17.87 -4.63 7.71
CA ASN A 136 -17.23 -3.55 6.94
C ASN A 136 -15.78 -3.34 7.36
N LEU A 137 -15.46 -3.52 8.64
CA LEU A 137 -14.07 -3.44 9.13
C LEU A 137 -13.18 -4.46 8.43
N THR A 138 -13.57 -5.74 8.43
CA THR A 138 -12.77 -6.81 7.79
C THR A 138 -12.68 -6.62 6.28
N ALA A 139 -13.73 -6.10 5.61
CA ALA A 139 -13.68 -5.76 4.19
C ALA A 139 -12.66 -4.63 3.91
N ILE A 140 -12.62 -3.58 4.73
CA ILE A 140 -11.63 -2.50 4.63
C ILE A 140 -10.20 -3.05 4.80
N LEU A 141 -9.98 -3.89 5.81
CA LEU A 141 -8.67 -4.49 6.07
C LEU A 141 -8.22 -5.40 4.92
N ASN A 142 -9.11 -6.28 4.44
CA ASN A 142 -8.86 -7.16 3.30
C ASN A 142 -8.50 -6.37 2.03
N PHE A 143 -9.26 -5.32 1.74
CA PHE A 143 -9.02 -4.46 0.59
C PHE A 143 -7.62 -3.85 0.63
N TYR A 144 -7.23 -3.23 1.74
CA TYR A 144 -5.92 -2.59 1.84
C TYR A 144 -4.78 -3.59 1.93
N ALA A 145 -4.98 -4.76 2.55
CA ALA A 145 -3.98 -5.84 2.51
C ALA A 145 -3.70 -6.27 1.07
N TYR A 146 -4.74 -6.50 0.27
CA TYR A 146 -4.58 -6.86 -1.14
C TYR A 146 -3.98 -5.73 -1.98
N MET A 147 -4.35 -4.48 -1.74
CA MET A 147 -3.75 -3.34 -2.43
C MET A 147 -2.27 -3.19 -2.10
N ILE A 148 -1.86 -3.35 -0.84
CA ILE A 148 -0.44 -3.32 -0.42
C ILE A 148 0.35 -4.42 -1.16
N LEU A 149 -0.16 -5.65 -1.15
CA LEU A 149 0.46 -6.78 -1.84
C LEU A 149 0.52 -6.55 -3.35
N ALA A 150 -0.57 -6.07 -3.96
CA ALA A 150 -0.62 -5.79 -5.39
C ALA A 150 0.44 -4.78 -5.83
N LEU A 151 0.59 -3.68 -5.08
CA LEU A 151 1.57 -2.64 -5.36
C LEU A 151 3.01 -3.14 -5.13
N ASP A 152 3.23 -3.93 -4.10
CA ASP A 152 4.54 -4.52 -3.84
C ASP A 152 4.97 -5.43 -4.98
N PHE A 153 4.13 -6.38 -5.38
CA PHE A 153 4.43 -7.31 -6.48
C PHE A 153 4.59 -6.59 -7.82
N ASP A 154 3.78 -5.56 -8.11
CA ASP A 154 3.94 -4.73 -9.31
C ASP A 154 5.27 -3.96 -9.30
N SER A 155 5.81 -3.63 -8.13
CA SER A 155 7.10 -2.95 -8.03
C SER A 155 8.30 -3.84 -8.37
N PHE A 156 8.13 -5.16 -8.35
CA PHE A 156 9.18 -6.16 -8.66
C PHE A 156 9.03 -6.80 -10.04
N SER A 157 7.79 -6.94 -10.54
CA SER A 157 7.51 -7.64 -11.80
C SER A 157 6.37 -6.97 -12.58
N PRO A 158 6.44 -6.92 -13.92
CA PRO A 158 5.34 -6.37 -14.71
C PRO A 158 4.03 -7.11 -14.47
N ASN A 159 3.01 -6.38 -14.00
CA ASN A 159 1.72 -6.94 -13.60
C ASN A 159 1.79 -8.05 -12.54
N GLY A 160 2.85 -8.06 -11.72
CA GLY A 160 3.06 -9.08 -10.69
C GLY A 160 1.94 -9.13 -9.64
N GLY A 161 1.31 -7.99 -9.38
CA GLY A 161 0.22 -7.84 -8.43
C GLY A 161 -1.16 -8.28 -8.93
N GLN A 162 -1.31 -8.80 -10.16
CA GLN A 162 -2.64 -9.05 -10.76
C GLN A 162 -3.56 -9.88 -9.86
N MET A 163 -3.06 -10.97 -9.33
CA MET A 163 -3.84 -11.85 -8.44
C MET A 163 -4.44 -11.09 -7.23
N TYR A 164 -3.71 -10.15 -6.69
CA TYR A 164 -4.16 -9.38 -5.53
C TYR A 164 -5.15 -8.27 -5.92
N TYR A 165 -5.01 -7.67 -7.11
CA TYR A 165 -6.06 -6.78 -7.65
C TYR A 165 -7.36 -7.54 -7.88
N ASP A 166 -7.31 -8.76 -8.40
CA ASP A 166 -8.51 -9.61 -8.61
C ASP A 166 -9.19 -9.91 -7.25
N LYS A 167 -8.41 -10.20 -6.20
CA LYS A 167 -8.94 -10.37 -4.83
C LYS A 167 -9.53 -9.07 -4.27
N ALA A 168 -8.88 -7.92 -4.49
CA ALA A 168 -9.41 -6.62 -4.09
C ALA A 168 -10.73 -6.29 -4.82
N GLU A 169 -10.85 -6.67 -6.11
CA GLU A 169 -12.08 -6.52 -6.89
C GLU A 169 -13.21 -7.36 -6.33
N ASN A 170 -12.95 -8.59 -5.90
CA ASN A 170 -13.93 -9.42 -5.21
C ASN A 170 -14.44 -8.76 -3.92
N VAL A 171 -13.53 -8.20 -3.11
CA VAL A 171 -13.92 -7.46 -1.89
C VAL A 171 -14.82 -6.26 -2.24
N VAL A 172 -14.44 -5.44 -3.23
CA VAL A 172 -15.22 -4.28 -3.67
C VAL A 172 -16.61 -4.73 -4.17
N THR A 173 -16.69 -5.80 -4.97
CA THR A 173 -17.94 -6.34 -5.52
C THR A 173 -18.88 -6.79 -4.41
N MET A 174 -18.39 -7.51 -3.41
CA MET A 174 -19.18 -7.93 -2.26
C MET A 174 -19.66 -6.75 -1.43
N ALA A 175 -18.74 -5.80 -1.15
CA ALA A 175 -19.02 -4.66 -0.29
C ALA A 175 -19.96 -3.63 -0.94
N GLN A 176 -19.98 -3.49 -2.26
CA GLN A 176 -20.91 -2.60 -2.96
C GLN A 176 -22.37 -2.96 -2.70
N SER A 177 -22.68 -4.24 -2.52
CA SER A 177 -24.03 -4.73 -2.26
C SER A 177 -24.49 -4.54 -0.81
N SER A 178 -23.57 -4.31 0.12
CA SER A 178 -23.87 -4.16 1.55
C SER A 178 -24.50 -2.80 1.92
N GLY A 179 -24.32 -1.80 1.06
CA GLY A 179 -24.76 -0.42 1.33
C GLY A 179 -23.80 0.38 2.22
N GLU A 180 -22.71 -0.23 2.65
CA GLU A 180 -21.68 0.40 3.47
C GLU A 180 -20.94 1.51 2.74
N LYS A 181 -20.45 2.50 3.49
CA LYS A 181 -19.80 3.70 2.97
C LYS A 181 -18.45 3.39 2.31
N GLY A 182 -18.17 4.06 1.19
CA GLY A 182 -16.85 4.08 0.55
C GLY A 182 -16.60 2.97 -0.45
N TRP A 183 -17.63 2.23 -0.89
CA TRP A 183 -17.50 1.13 -1.84
C TRP A 183 -18.18 1.36 -3.20
N LYS A 184 -19.19 2.22 -3.27
CA LYS A 184 -19.97 2.41 -4.50
C LYS A 184 -19.15 3.14 -5.56
N ALA A 185 -19.13 2.57 -6.77
CA ALA A 185 -18.55 3.21 -7.93
C ALA A 185 -19.21 4.58 -8.19
N PHE A 186 -18.40 5.57 -8.60
CA PHE A 186 -18.83 6.93 -8.96
C PHE A 186 -19.45 7.79 -7.84
N GLU A 187 -19.53 7.28 -6.60
CA GLU A 187 -20.02 8.07 -5.47
C GLU A 187 -18.96 9.08 -4.98
N ASP A 188 -17.70 8.67 -4.99
CA ASP A 188 -16.54 9.49 -4.61
C ASP A 188 -15.33 9.08 -5.45
N ASN A 189 -14.57 10.05 -5.93
CA ASN A 189 -13.37 9.81 -6.73
C ASN A 189 -12.16 9.34 -5.92
N LYS A 190 -12.27 9.21 -4.61
CA LYS A 190 -11.22 8.76 -3.68
C LYS A 190 -11.66 7.61 -2.79
N ASN A 191 -12.81 6.99 -3.05
CA ASN A 191 -13.23 5.82 -2.31
C ASN A 191 -12.48 4.56 -2.78
N ARG A 192 -12.70 3.43 -2.11
CA ARG A 192 -11.99 2.16 -2.39
C ARG A 192 -12.26 1.62 -3.80
N SER A 193 -13.47 1.81 -4.35
CA SER A 193 -13.76 1.47 -5.74
C SER A 193 -12.93 2.31 -6.72
N ALA A 194 -12.81 3.62 -6.49
CA ALA A 194 -11.98 4.51 -7.32
C ALA A 194 -10.49 4.17 -7.19
N VAL A 195 -10.02 3.82 -5.98
CA VAL A 195 -8.64 3.35 -5.75
C VAL A 195 -8.34 2.09 -6.55
N LEU A 196 -9.22 1.09 -6.53
CA LEU A 196 -9.06 -0.12 -7.34
C LEU A 196 -9.02 0.19 -8.83
N SER A 197 -10.00 0.95 -9.32
CA SER A 197 -10.12 1.34 -10.75
C SER A 197 -8.87 2.07 -11.25
N ALA A 198 -8.19 2.84 -10.39
CA ALA A 198 -6.95 3.53 -10.74
C ALA A 198 -5.84 2.58 -11.25
N PHE A 199 -5.83 1.33 -10.81
CA PHE A 199 -4.84 0.31 -11.18
C PHE A 199 -5.37 -0.77 -12.13
N THR A 200 -6.69 -0.87 -12.31
CA THR A 200 -7.31 -1.94 -13.12
C THR A 200 -7.92 -1.45 -14.42
N ASP A 201 -8.39 -0.21 -14.48
CA ASP A 201 -9.01 0.36 -15.69
C ASP A 201 -7.98 0.55 -16.83
N ASN A 202 -8.42 0.26 -18.05
CA ASN A 202 -7.57 0.37 -19.23
C ASN A 202 -6.98 1.77 -19.46
N SER A 203 -7.66 2.82 -19.03
CA SER A 203 -7.23 4.21 -19.18
C SER A 203 -6.13 4.63 -18.18
N THR A 204 -6.03 3.96 -17.05
CA THR A 204 -5.15 4.33 -15.94
C THR A 204 -4.15 3.25 -15.55
N LYS A 205 -4.37 1.99 -15.91
CA LYS A 205 -3.52 0.85 -15.54
C LYS A 205 -2.05 0.97 -15.97
N GLY A 206 -1.73 1.92 -16.87
CA GLY A 206 -0.34 2.27 -17.18
C GLY A 206 0.49 2.64 -15.96
N ILE A 207 -0.15 3.09 -14.86
CA ILE A 207 0.50 3.36 -13.58
C ILE A 207 1.26 2.14 -13.05
N ARG A 208 0.78 0.90 -13.29
CA ARG A 208 1.44 -0.34 -12.89
C ARG A 208 2.78 -0.55 -13.60
N THR A 209 2.83 -0.23 -14.89
CA THR A 209 4.09 -0.23 -15.65
C THR A 209 5.06 0.81 -15.12
N LEU A 210 4.54 2.01 -14.78
CA LEU A 210 5.35 3.05 -14.15
C LEU A 210 5.91 2.55 -12.82
N LEU A 211 5.14 1.91 -11.97
CA LEU A 211 5.62 1.36 -10.68
C LEU A 211 6.78 0.39 -10.87
N TYR A 212 6.66 -0.55 -11.81
CA TYR A 212 7.74 -1.48 -12.13
C TYR A 212 9.00 -0.78 -12.65
N ASP A 213 8.86 0.09 -13.66
CA ASP A 213 9.99 0.79 -14.26
C ASP A 213 10.65 1.72 -13.23
N TYR A 214 9.86 2.44 -12.44
CA TYR A 214 10.35 3.35 -11.41
C TYR A 214 11.17 2.63 -10.34
N HIS A 215 10.64 1.53 -9.79
CA HIS A 215 11.27 0.84 -8.68
C HIS A 215 12.35 -0.14 -9.16
N ARG A 216 11.97 -1.14 -9.97
CA ARG A 216 12.88 -2.24 -10.33
C ARG A 216 13.95 -1.82 -11.32
N LYS A 217 13.56 -1.08 -12.36
CA LYS A 217 14.51 -0.63 -13.39
C LYS A 217 15.11 0.76 -13.13
N GLY A 218 14.50 1.51 -12.23
CA GLY A 218 14.94 2.84 -11.80
C GLY A 218 15.72 2.77 -10.50
N LEU A 219 15.04 2.84 -9.36
CA LEU A 219 15.69 2.95 -8.04
C LEU A 219 16.67 1.80 -7.76
N ASP A 220 16.30 0.54 -8.03
CA ASP A 220 17.15 -0.62 -7.78
C ASP A 220 18.44 -0.57 -8.63
N GLU A 221 18.38 -0.04 -9.86
CA GLU A 221 19.54 0.12 -10.74
C GLU A 221 20.42 1.32 -10.35
N MET A 222 19.89 2.33 -9.65
CA MET A 222 20.66 3.51 -9.25
C MET A 222 21.86 3.17 -8.35
N VAL A 223 21.81 2.07 -7.62
CA VAL A 223 22.92 1.61 -6.78
C VAL A 223 24.14 1.29 -7.62
N LEU A 224 23.94 0.69 -8.80
CA LEU A 224 25.02 0.31 -9.73
C LEU A 224 25.32 1.43 -10.74
N SER A 225 24.30 2.14 -11.20
CA SER A 225 24.40 3.19 -12.21
C SER A 225 23.34 4.26 -12.00
N PRO A 226 23.63 5.31 -11.20
CA PRO A 226 22.67 6.38 -10.89
C PRO A 226 22.07 7.01 -12.15
N ASP A 227 22.87 7.25 -13.18
CA ASP A 227 22.40 7.91 -14.41
C ASP A 227 21.46 7.01 -15.23
N LYS A 228 21.73 5.70 -15.30
CA LYS A 228 20.81 4.76 -15.97
C LYS A 228 19.49 4.66 -15.21
N GLY A 229 19.53 4.51 -13.89
CA GLY A 229 18.32 4.45 -13.08
C GLY A 229 17.49 5.72 -13.21
N LYS A 230 18.09 6.91 -13.11
CA LYS A 230 17.41 8.19 -13.32
C LYS A 230 16.79 8.31 -14.71
N ALA A 231 17.51 7.90 -15.75
CA ALA A 231 16.97 7.95 -17.12
C ALA A 231 15.72 7.08 -17.29
N VAL A 232 15.67 5.90 -16.64
CA VAL A 232 14.47 5.06 -16.63
C VAL A 232 13.35 5.72 -15.86
N ILE A 233 13.63 6.27 -14.68
CA ILE A 233 12.63 7.01 -13.88
C ILE A 233 12.05 8.14 -14.73
N THR A 234 12.89 9.02 -15.29
CA THR A 234 12.45 10.16 -16.12
C THR A 234 11.53 9.71 -17.25
N LYS A 235 11.91 8.65 -17.97
CA LYS A 235 11.09 8.09 -19.06
C LYS A 235 9.76 7.55 -18.57
N SER A 236 9.73 6.87 -17.45
CA SER A 236 8.51 6.25 -16.89
C SER A 236 7.48 7.29 -16.45
N LEU A 237 7.91 8.48 -16.01
CA LEU A 237 7.03 9.57 -15.58
C LEU A 237 6.10 10.06 -16.71
N ALA A 238 6.41 9.82 -17.98
CA ALA A 238 5.53 10.18 -19.09
C ALA A 238 4.14 9.52 -19.02
N VAL A 239 4.04 8.38 -18.34
CA VAL A 239 2.76 7.69 -18.07
C VAL A 239 1.80 8.57 -17.26
N LEU A 240 2.32 9.37 -16.34
CA LEU A 240 1.48 10.29 -15.54
C LEU A 240 0.74 11.29 -16.43
N LYS A 241 1.42 11.83 -17.44
CA LYS A 241 0.79 12.75 -18.40
C LYS A 241 -0.28 12.01 -19.23
N GLN A 242 -0.02 10.78 -19.68
CA GLN A 242 -0.99 9.99 -20.41
C GLN A 242 -2.28 9.75 -19.58
N ILE A 243 -2.12 9.43 -18.29
CA ILE A 243 -3.25 9.28 -17.37
C ILE A 243 -3.98 10.62 -17.19
N TYR A 244 -3.24 11.71 -16.98
CA TYR A 244 -3.83 13.03 -16.79
C TYR A 244 -4.66 13.48 -18.00
N ASP A 245 -4.19 13.23 -19.21
CA ASP A 245 -4.86 13.62 -20.46
C ASP A 245 -6.21 12.90 -20.64
N VAL A 246 -6.40 11.71 -20.10
CA VAL A 246 -7.65 10.93 -20.19
C VAL A 246 -8.48 10.98 -18.90
N SER A 247 -7.84 11.08 -17.74
CA SER A 247 -8.49 11.05 -16.43
C SER A 247 -7.77 11.97 -15.44
N PRO A 248 -7.90 13.30 -15.58
CA PRO A 248 -7.16 14.27 -14.75
C PRO A 248 -7.50 14.19 -13.26
N MET A 249 -8.66 13.64 -12.91
CA MET A 249 -9.13 13.44 -11.53
C MET A 249 -8.84 12.05 -10.99
N SER A 250 -8.08 11.22 -11.72
CA SER A 250 -7.75 9.86 -11.27
C SER A 250 -7.00 9.90 -9.94
N VAL A 251 -7.45 9.06 -8.99
CA VAL A 251 -6.78 8.92 -7.70
C VAL A 251 -5.35 8.37 -7.85
N ALA A 252 -5.03 7.66 -8.97
CA ALA A 252 -3.67 7.21 -9.28
C ALA A 252 -2.67 8.37 -9.27
N LEU A 253 -3.05 9.52 -9.83
CA LEU A 253 -2.19 10.71 -9.87
C LEU A 253 -1.93 11.27 -8.46
N SER A 254 -2.96 11.34 -7.61
CA SER A 254 -2.79 11.82 -6.23
C SER A 254 -2.01 10.82 -5.39
N MET A 255 -2.24 9.51 -5.53
CA MET A 255 -1.48 8.48 -4.83
C MET A 255 -0.01 8.49 -5.21
N PHE A 256 0.30 8.64 -6.51
CA PHE A 256 1.68 8.79 -6.97
C PHE A 256 2.34 10.05 -6.38
N LYS A 257 1.66 11.19 -6.42
CA LYS A 257 2.12 12.44 -5.83
C LYS A 257 2.47 12.28 -4.34
N ASP A 258 1.54 11.71 -3.58
CA ASP A 258 1.68 11.59 -2.12
C ASP A 258 2.76 10.58 -1.71
N ALA A 259 3.06 9.59 -2.56
CA ALA A 259 4.10 8.61 -2.32
C ALA A 259 5.49 9.03 -2.86
N LYS A 260 5.56 9.82 -3.96
CA LYS A 260 6.77 9.94 -4.76
C LYS A 260 7.32 11.36 -4.94
N LEU A 261 6.55 12.40 -4.67
CA LEU A 261 7.00 13.75 -5.05
C LEU A 261 8.27 14.18 -4.31
N ASP A 262 8.37 13.92 -2.99
CA ASP A 262 9.57 14.23 -2.22
C ASP A 262 10.77 13.35 -2.62
N GLU A 263 10.51 12.08 -2.95
CA GLU A 263 11.53 11.17 -3.46
C GLU A 263 12.11 11.69 -4.79
N LEU A 264 11.25 12.14 -5.71
CA LEU A 264 11.68 12.74 -6.97
C LEU A 264 12.53 14.00 -6.76
N VAL A 265 12.13 14.87 -5.85
CA VAL A 265 12.95 16.04 -5.46
C VAL A 265 14.37 15.59 -5.05
N ASN A 266 14.47 14.56 -4.22
CA ASN A 266 15.76 14.04 -3.76
C ASN A 266 16.56 13.37 -4.90
N VAL A 267 15.91 12.55 -5.73
CA VAL A 267 16.54 11.85 -6.88
C VAL A 267 17.18 12.86 -7.84
N TYR A 268 16.50 13.98 -8.10
CA TYR A 268 16.99 14.99 -9.06
C TYR A 268 17.80 16.13 -8.43
N SER A 269 17.93 16.18 -7.10
CA SER A 269 18.63 17.27 -6.40
C SER A 269 20.07 17.53 -6.91
N LYS A 270 20.78 16.47 -7.31
CA LYS A 270 22.15 16.52 -7.83
C LYS A 270 22.25 16.36 -9.35
N SER A 271 21.13 16.41 -10.07
CA SER A 271 21.09 16.29 -11.52
C SER A 271 21.55 17.59 -12.19
N ASN A 272 21.93 17.50 -13.47
CA ASN A 272 22.23 18.68 -14.27
C ASN A 272 20.95 19.52 -14.53
N LEU A 273 21.13 20.78 -14.93
CA LEU A 273 20.02 21.73 -15.12
C LEU A 273 19.01 21.26 -16.18
N THR A 274 19.47 20.64 -17.25
CA THR A 274 18.59 20.14 -18.35
C THR A 274 17.67 19.04 -17.83
N GLU A 275 18.21 18.10 -17.07
CA GLU A 275 17.45 16.99 -16.49
C GLU A 275 16.43 17.50 -15.44
N LYS A 276 16.87 18.40 -14.55
CA LYS A 276 15.99 19.07 -13.58
C LYS A 276 14.83 19.81 -14.28
N GLN A 277 15.13 20.58 -15.31
CA GLN A 277 14.13 21.33 -16.07
C GLN A 277 13.13 20.40 -16.75
N SER A 278 13.59 19.35 -17.40
CA SER A 278 12.75 18.37 -18.08
C SER A 278 11.74 17.69 -17.14
N VAL A 279 12.20 17.29 -15.94
CA VAL A 279 11.33 16.65 -14.94
C VAL A 279 10.35 17.66 -14.36
N TYR A 280 10.80 18.87 -14.09
CA TYR A 280 9.93 19.96 -13.61
C TYR A 280 8.81 20.27 -14.61
N GLU A 281 9.15 20.45 -15.89
CA GLU A 281 8.18 20.74 -16.96
C GLU A 281 7.15 19.64 -17.16
N LEU A 282 7.53 18.39 -16.88
CA LEU A 282 6.59 17.28 -16.91
C LEU A 282 5.65 17.29 -15.71
N LEU A 283 6.17 17.50 -14.50
CA LEU A 283 5.40 17.36 -13.26
C LEU A 283 4.55 18.60 -12.92
N TYR A 284 5.03 19.79 -13.22
CA TYR A 284 4.34 21.02 -12.83
C TYR A 284 2.91 21.18 -13.38
N PRO A 285 2.62 20.85 -14.66
CA PRO A 285 1.25 20.89 -15.18
C PRO A 285 0.32 19.87 -14.50
N LEU A 286 0.85 18.76 -14.01
CA LEU A 286 0.10 17.70 -13.35
C LEU A 286 -0.23 18.06 -11.89
N TYR A 287 0.67 18.79 -11.23
CA TYR A 287 0.60 19.11 -9.80
C TYR A 287 0.84 20.60 -9.51
N PRO A 288 0.01 21.50 -10.06
CA PRO A 288 0.25 22.95 -9.93
C PRO A 288 0.16 23.46 -8.48
N THR A 289 -0.57 22.77 -7.63
CA THR A 289 -0.67 23.09 -6.19
C THR A 289 0.58 22.74 -5.40
N GLU A 290 1.46 21.89 -5.94
CA GLU A 290 2.71 21.43 -5.31
C GLU A 290 3.93 22.26 -5.76
N ARG A 291 3.71 23.46 -6.25
CA ARG A 291 4.77 24.31 -6.82
C ARG A 291 5.97 24.46 -5.92
N GLU A 292 5.78 24.76 -4.65
CA GLU A 292 6.88 24.95 -3.69
C GLU A 292 7.74 23.69 -3.52
N ARG A 293 7.13 22.51 -3.59
CA ARG A 293 7.85 21.22 -3.55
C ARG A 293 8.61 20.99 -4.84
N LEU A 294 7.97 21.25 -6.00
CA LEU A 294 8.57 21.05 -7.31
C LEU A 294 9.69 22.04 -7.60
N ASP A 295 9.58 23.30 -7.14
CA ASP A 295 10.64 24.29 -7.30
C ASP A 295 11.97 23.84 -6.68
N LYS A 296 11.95 23.00 -5.63
CA LYS A 296 13.14 22.39 -5.04
C LYS A 296 13.92 21.50 -6.02
N ILE A 297 13.27 20.93 -7.05
CA ILE A 297 13.97 20.17 -8.10
C ILE A 297 14.96 21.09 -8.85
N LYS A 298 14.58 22.36 -9.08
CA LYS A 298 15.39 23.34 -9.83
C LYS A 298 16.50 23.99 -8.99
N GLU A 299 16.40 23.94 -7.66
CA GLU A 299 17.40 24.54 -6.79
C GLU A 299 18.78 23.94 -7.04
N GLU A 300 19.80 24.81 -7.07
CA GLU A 300 21.20 24.36 -7.12
C GLU A 300 21.53 23.67 -5.81
N SER A 301 22.23 22.54 -5.90
CA SER A 301 22.77 21.87 -4.73
C SER A 301 23.79 22.80 -4.09
N THR A 302 23.39 23.55 -3.08
CA THR A 302 24.35 24.26 -2.23
C THR A 302 25.22 23.22 -1.54
N ASN A 303 26.42 23.00 -2.08
CA ASN A 303 27.47 22.24 -1.39
C ASN A 303 27.72 22.92 -0.04
N LYS A 304 27.20 22.34 1.04
CA LYS A 304 27.68 22.59 2.40
C LYS A 304 28.61 21.47 2.81
#